data_e166602cc570535d19d675b50b321104
#
_entry.id   e166602cc570535d19d675b50b321104
#
_cell.length_a   1.000
_cell.length_b   1.000
_cell.length_c   1.000
_cell.angle_alpha   90.00
_cell.angle_beta   90.00
_cell.angle_gamma   90.00
#
_symmetry.space_group_name_H-M   'P 1'
#
loop_
_entity.id
_entity.type
_entity.pdbx_description
1 polymer ?
#
loop_
_entity_poly.entity_id
_entity_poly.type
_entity_poly.pdbx_seq_one_letter_code
_entity_poly.pdbx_strand_id
1 'polypeptide(L)'
;MQAKQNLGPAGNNNPQILAAMAKLEKAQLDLQKTNVTAPSKGVVTNVQLTNGQRANAGTPLLTFIDPRGVWISAQLRENSLEHIREGQRVDIVLDALPGRVLSGKIDSIGWGTGGSNNVDATTGFLVADNKAISAQRYPVNIVFDDVERLSNVRFGSQATVAVYTEKSKFGEWLASIWMHVLSVWTYVS
;
A
#
# COMPACT_ATOMS: atom_id res chain seq x y z
N MET A 1 61.45 -5.35 18.84
CA MET A 1 60.93 -5.26 17.46
C MET A 1 59.48 -5.76 17.32
N GLN A 2 58.99 -6.64 18.19
CA GLN A 2 57.62 -7.18 18.15
C GLN A 2 56.49 -6.15 18.35
N ALA A 3 56.68 -5.09 19.14
CA ALA A 3 55.70 -4.06 19.42
C ALA A 3 55.30 -3.26 18.16
N LYS A 4 56.22 -3.04 17.21
CA LYS A 4 55.94 -2.36 15.95
C LYS A 4 55.19 -3.22 14.94
N GLN A 5 55.32 -4.54 14.99
CA GLN A 5 54.60 -5.47 14.12
C GLN A 5 53.13 -5.61 14.51
N ASN A 6 52.81 -5.45 15.81
CA ASN A 6 51.42 -5.49 16.31
C ASN A 6 50.64 -4.18 16.04
N LEU A 7 51.31 -3.08 15.74
CA LEU A 7 50.66 -1.81 15.48
C LEU A 7 50.07 -1.68 14.04
N GLY A 8 50.50 -2.56 13.13
CA GLY A 8 50.08 -2.50 11.73
C GLY A 8 50.61 -1.28 10.97
N PRO A 9 50.22 -1.10 9.70
CA PRO A 9 50.65 0.04 8.88
C PRO A 9 50.17 1.36 9.49
N ALA A 10 51.02 2.37 9.48
CA ALA A 10 50.66 3.70 9.93
C ALA A 10 49.63 4.34 8.94
N GLY A 11 48.61 4.99 9.46
CA GLY A 11 47.60 5.71 8.67
C GLY A 11 46.22 5.10 8.71
N ASN A 12 45.29 5.65 7.91
CA ASN A 12 43.88 5.29 7.89
C ASN A 12 43.58 3.84 7.44
N ASN A 13 44.59 3.15 6.87
CA ASN A 13 44.47 1.75 6.45
C ASN A 13 44.84 0.74 7.55
N ASN A 14 45.07 1.22 8.77
CA ASN A 14 45.39 0.36 9.90
C ASN A 14 44.11 -0.43 10.26
N PRO A 15 44.13 -1.78 10.31
CA PRO A 15 42.98 -2.61 10.63
C PRO A 15 42.34 -2.28 11.99
N GLN A 16 43.14 -1.86 12.97
CA GLN A 16 42.64 -1.46 14.28
C GLN A 16 41.84 -0.16 14.23
N ILE A 17 42.33 0.81 13.44
CA ILE A 17 41.64 2.09 13.22
C ILE A 17 40.32 1.83 12.46
N LEU A 18 40.37 1.04 11.40
CA LEU A 18 39.16 0.68 10.63
C LEU A 18 38.12 -0.05 11.52
N ALA A 19 38.56 -0.98 12.37
CA ALA A 19 37.68 -1.65 13.31
C ALA A 19 37.07 -0.70 14.35
N ALA A 20 37.86 0.29 14.83
CA ALA A 20 37.37 1.30 15.75
C ALA A 20 36.39 2.27 15.07
N MET A 21 36.66 2.67 13.82
CA MET A 21 35.75 3.48 13.02
C MET A 21 34.43 2.77 12.76
N ALA A 22 34.45 1.49 12.38
CA ALA A 22 33.25 0.68 12.18
C ALA A 22 32.41 0.54 13.47
N LYS A 23 33.06 0.42 14.63
CA LYS A 23 32.35 0.40 15.92
C LYS A 23 31.73 1.76 16.23
N LEU A 24 32.42 2.87 15.93
CA LEU A 24 31.88 4.21 16.12
C LEU A 24 30.67 4.44 15.23
N GLU A 25 30.80 4.12 13.95
CA GLU A 25 29.71 4.26 12.97
C GLU A 25 28.49 3.43 13.38
N LYS A 26 28.69 2.19 13.82
CA LYS A 26 27.63 1.36 14.35
C LYS A 26 26.94 1.99 15.58
N ALA A 27 27.72 2.51 16.53
CA ALA A 27 27.16 3.17 17.71
C ALA A 27 26.38 4.45 17.36
N GLN A 28 26.87 5.22 16.37
CA GLN A 28 26.16 6.40 15.87
C GLN A 28 24.84 6.01 15.18
N LEU A 29 24.85 4.96 14.36
CA LEU A 29 23.65 4.43 13.72
C LEU A 29 22.63 3.94 14.75
N ASP A 30 23.09 3.23 15.77
CA ASP A 30 22.22 2.74 16.86
C ASP A 30 21.60 3.93 17.62
N LEU A 31 22.38 4.99 17.89
CA LEU A 31 21.86 6.21 18.50
C LEU A 31 20.82 6.91 17.58
N GLN A 32 21.07 7.02 16.27
CA GLN A 32 20.12 7.60 15.34
C GLN A 32 18.80 6.83 15.32
N LYS A 33 18.86 5.49 15.40
CA LYS A 33 17.67 4.62 15.43
C LYS A 33 16.84 4.75 16.70
N THR A 34 17.36 5.34 17.77
CA THR A 34 16.59 5.59 19.00
C THR A 34 15.56 6.72 18.83
N ASN A 35 15.77 7.58 17.83
CA ASN A 35 14.84 8.66 17.52
C ASN A 35 14.08 8.33 16.23
N VAL A 36 12.84 7.89 16.36
CA VAL A 36 11.98 7.54 15.23
C VAL A 36 11.12 8.74 14.85
N THR A 37 11.31 9.24 13.63
CA THR A 37 10.54 10.34 13.07
C THR A 37 9.68 9.87 11.91
N ALA A 38 8.52 10.52 11.71
CA ALA A 38 7.66 10.23 10.57
C ALA A 38 8.37 10.61 9.26
N PRO A 39 8.42 9.71 8.25
CA PRO A 39 9.11 9.96 6.99
C PRO A 39 8.37 10.98 6.10
N SER A 40 7.09 11.19 6.33
CA SER A 40 6.22 12.09 5.55
C SER A 40 5.02 12.54 6.38
N LYS A 41 4.16 13.37 5.79
CA LYS A 41 2.82 13.62 6.35
C LYS A 41 1.99 12.34 6.24
N GLY A 42 1.34 11.92 7.33
CA GLY A 42 0.56 10.68 7.35
C GLY A 42 -0.24 10.53 8.63
N VAL A 43 -0.88 9.39 8.76
CA VAL A 43 -1.71 9.03 9.92
C VAL A 43 -1.07 7.89 10.67
N VAL A 44 -0.94 8.06 11.98
CA VAL A 44 -0.48 7.00 12.88
C VAL A 44 -1.70 6.28 13.45
N THR A 45 -1.71 4.98 13.40
CA THR A 45 -2.75 4.13 13.96
C THR A 45 -2.15 2.92 14.66
N ASN A 46 -2.96 2.16 15.39
CA ASN A 46 -2.50 0.97 16.13
C ASN A 46 -1.35 1.28 17.10
N VAL A 47 -1.41 2.40 17.78
CA VAL A 47 -0.38 2.77 18.77
C VAL A 47 -0.50 1.89 19.99
N GLN A 48 0.45 0.98 20.19
CA GLN A 48 0.55 0.10 21.36
C GLN A 48 1.72 0.52 22.27
N LEU A 49 1.95 1.83 22.37
CA LEU A 49 3.05 2.39 23.12
C LEU A 49 2.57 3.01 24.42
N THR A 50 3.23 2.65 25.52
CA THR A 50 3.06 3.26 26.83
C THR A 50 4.41 3.78 27.32
N ASN A 51 4.41 4.91 28.01
CA ASN A 51 5.64 5.43 28.60
C ASN A 51 6.28 4.40 29.54
N GLY A 52 7.58 4.16 29.36
CA GLY A 52 8.33 3.15 30.10
C GLY A 52 8.29 1.75 29.53
N GLN A 53 7.57 1.54 28.43
CA GLN A 53 7.56 0.26 27.74
C GLN A 53 8.87 0.02 26.98
N ARG A 54 9.37 -1.21 27.05
CA ARG A 54 10.56 -1.63 26.31
C ARG A 54 10.20 -1.90 24.85
N ALA A 55 10.85 -1.21 23.93
CA ALA A 55 10.78 -1.48 22.50
C ALA A 55 11.81 -2.57 22.13
N ASN A 56 11.35 -3.63 21.49
CA ASN A 56 12.21 -4.70 20.98
C ASN A 56 12.31 -4.60 19.46
N ALA A 57 13.50 -4.84 18.93
CA ALA A 57 13.70 -4.89 17.48
C ALA A 57 12.82 -5.98 16.84
N GLY A 58 12.16 -5.65 15.72
CA GLY A 58 11.29 -6.58 15.01
C GLY A 58 9.84 -6.66 15.54
N THR A 59 9.52 -6.01 16.64
CA THR A 59 8.13 -5.95 17.14
C THR A 59 7.46 -4.66 16.63
N PRO A 60 6.36 -4.74 15.86
CA PRO A 60 5.64 -3.55 15.42
C PRO A 60 4.99 -2.85 16.60
N LEU A 61 5.21 -1.55 16.75
CA LEU A 61 4.70 -0.74 17.87
C LEU A 61 3.60 0.20 17.44
N LEU A 62 3.59 0.57 16.18
CA LEU A 62 2.58 1.44 15.57
C LEU A 62 2.51 1.15 14.06
N THR A 63 1.42 1.58 13.45
CA THR A 63 1.27 1.57 12.00
C THR A 63 1.25 3.01 11.49
N PHE A 64 2.15 3.32 10.57
CA PHE A 64 2.17 4.61 9.88
C PHE A 64 1.58 4.43 8.48
N ILE A 65 0.61 5.26 8.11
CA ILE A 65 -0.07 5.22 6.83
C ILE A 65 0.25 6.52 6.08
N ASP A 66 0.89 6.38 4.93
CA ASP A 66 1.09 7.49 3.99
C ASP A 66 -0.10 7.57 3.04
N PRO A 67 -0.89 8.66 3.05
CA PRO A 67 -2.06 8.79 2.21
C PRO A 67 -1.74 8.81 0.70
N ARG A 68 -0.50 9.11 0.32
CA ARG A 68 -0.08 9.12 -1.09
C ARG A 68 0.02 7.73 -1.71
N GLY A 69 0.16 6.71 -0.88
CA GLY A 69 0.23 5.31 -1.30
C GLY A 69 -1.11 4.56 -1.18
N VAL A 70 -2.24 5.25 -1.20
CA VAL A 70 -3.56 4.65 -1.08
C VAL A 70 -4.10 4.28 -2.44
N TRP A 71 -4.56 3.04 -2.57
CA TRP A 71 -5.23 2.54 -3.76
C TRP A 71 -6.48 1.76 -3.38
N ILE A 72 -7.36 1.56 -4.36
CA ILE A 72 -8.50 0.65 -4.26
C ILE A 72 -8.16 -0.63 -5.00
N SER A 73 -8.35 -1.77 -4.37
CA SER A 73 -8.29 -3.07 -5.03
C SER A 73 -9.70 -3.54 -5.37
N ALA A 74 -10.10 -3.35 -6.62
CA ALA A 74 -11.39 -3.81 -7.13
C ALA A 74 -11.28 -5.26 -7.61
N GLN A 75 -12.19 -6.13 -7.15
CA GLN A 75 -12.22 -7.54 -7.54
C GLN A 75 -13.17 -7.72 -8.73
N LEU A 76 -12.63 -7.75 -9.94
CA LEU A 76 -13.40 -7.86 -11.17
C LEU A 76 -13.47 -9.31 -11.69
N ARG A 77 -14.58 -9.66 -12.33
CA ARG A 77 -14.74 -10.96 -12.97
C ARG A 77 -13.92 -11.03 -14.25
N GLU A 78 -13.45 -12.22 -14.62
CA GLU A 78 -12.64 -12.47 -15.81
C GLU A 78 -13.29 -11.92 -17.09
N ASN A 79 -14.59 -12.11 -17.27
CA ASN A 79 -15.32 -11.61 -18.44
C ASN A 79 -15.34 -10.07 -18.57
N SER A 80 -15.10 -9.36 -17.46
CA SER A 80 -15.03 -7.89 -17.47
C SER A 80 -13.64 -7.38 -17.87
N LEU A 81 -12.60 -8.20 -17.74
CA LEU A 81 -11.22 -7.80 -18.01
C LEU A 81 -10.93 -7.56 -19.50
N GLU A 82 -11.67 -8.20 -20.40
CA GLU A 82 -11.50 -8.01 -21.84
C GLU A 82 -11.60 -6.54 -22.28
N HIS A 83 -12.45 -5.78 -21.58
CA HIS A 83 -12.77 -4.40 -21.91
C HIS A 83 -12.03 -3.38 -21.04
N ILE A 84 -11.17 -3.84 -20.15
CA ILE A 84 -10.44 -3.01 -19.18
C ILE A 84 -8.98 -2.87 -19.60
N ARG A 85 -8.46 -1.66 -19.53
CA ARG A 85 -7.06 -1.34 -19.83
C ARG A 85 -6.49 -0.43 -18.74
N GLU A 86 -5.19 -0.53 -18.54
CA GLU A 86 -4.45 0.40 -17.68
C GLU A 86 -4.61 1.84 -18.20
N GLY A 87 -4.71 2.79 -17.28
CA GLY A 87 -4.93 4.20 -17.58
C GLY A 87 -6.38 4.61 -17.85
N GLN A 88 -7.33 3.67 -17.91
CA GLN A 88 -8.75 4.00 -18.06
C GLN A 88 -9.28 4.77 -16.86
N ARG A 89 -10.15 5.73 -17.14
CA ARG A 89 -10.84 6.53 -16.13
C ARG A 89 -11.88 5.70 -15.39
N VAL A 90 -11.96 5.96 -14.11
CA VAL A 90 -12.84 5.26 -13.18
C VAL A 90 -13.52 6.28 -12.29
N ASP A 91 -14.83 6.14 -12.09
CA ASP A 91 -15.55 6.86 -11.05
C ASP A 91 -15.69 5.96 -9.81
N ILE A 92 -15.44 6.58 -8.67
CA ILE A 92 -15.35 5.91 -7.38
C ILE A 92 -16.30 6.58 -6.41
N VAL A 93 -17.16 5.80 -5.79
CA VAL A 93 -17.98 6.21 -4.65
C VAL A 93 -17.52 5.46 -3.43
N LEU A 94 -17.12 6.21 -2.40
CA LEU A 94 -16.73 5.66 -1.11
C LEU A 94 -17.92 5.71 -0.14
N ASP A 95 -18.20 4.63 0.56
CA ASP A 95 -19.26 4.59 1.57
C ASP A 95 -18.97 5.56 2.72
N ALA A 96 -17.69 5.84 2.98
CA ALA A 96 -17.24 6.82 3.96
C ALA A 96 -17.47 8.29 3.55
N LEU A 97 -17.73 8.56 2.26
CA LEU A 97 -17.96 9.91 1.71
C LEU A 97 -19.24 9.93 0.87
N PRO A 98 -20.42 9.79 1.49
CA PRO A 98 -21.69 9.79 0.78
C PRO A 98 -21.89 11.12 0.02
N GLY A 99 -22.50 11.05 -1.15
CA GLY A 99 -22.76 12.22 -1.99
C GLY A 99 -21.55 12.71 -2.81
N ARG A 100 -20.40 12.03 -2.77
CA ARG A 100 -19.20 12.43 -3.51
C ARG A 100 -18.76 11.34 -4.47
N VAL A 101 -18.63 11.71 -5.73
CA VAL A 101 -17.99 10.89 -6.77
C VAL A 101 -16.55 11.36 -6.91
N LEU A 102 -15.61 10.45 -6.74
CA LEU A 102 -14.19 10.69 -6.90
C LEU A 102 -13.73 10.12 -8.24
N SER A 103 -12.75 10.76 -8.86
CA SER A 103 -12.14 10.26 -10.09
C SER A 103 -10.84 9.53 -9.80
N GLY A 104 -10.59 8.49 -10.57
CA GLY A 104 -9.36 7.73 -10.50
C GLY A 104 -9.03 7.09 -11.84
N LYS A 105 -7.92 6.36 -11.86
CA LYS A 105 -7.44 5.61 -13.01
C LYS A 105 -7.04 4.21 -12.62
N ILE A 106 -7.18 3.29 -13.56
CA ILE A 106 -6.63 1.94 -13.41
C ILE A 106 -5.12 2.03 -13.49
N ASP A 107 -4.45 1.61 -12.45
CA ASP A 107 -2.99 1.57 -12.35
C ASP A 107 -2.45 0.25 -12.87
N SER A 108 -3.01 -0.86 -12.39
CA SER A 108 -2.55 -2.19 -12.78
C SER A 108 -3.66 -3.23 -12.68
N ILE A 109 -3.54 -4.26 -13.49
CA ILE A 109 -4.44 -5.41 -13.54
C ILE A 109 -3.66 -6.64 -13.06
N GLY A 110 -4.13 -7.29 -12.01
CA GLY A 110 -3.46 -8.48 -11.48
C GLY A 110 -3.54 -9.67 -12.42
N TRP A 111 -2.45 -10.40 -12.52
CA TRP A 111 -2.32 -11.61 -13.37
C TRP A 111 -2.81 -12.89 -12.66
N GLY A 112 -3.18 -12.80 -11.40
CA GLY A 112 -3.63 -13.94 -10.60
C GLY A 112 -4.98 -13.69 -9.93
N THR A 113 -5.71 -14.75 -9.64
CA THR A 113 -6.97 -14.66 -8.90
C THR A 113 -6.71 -14.20 -7.48
N GLY A 114 -7.39 -13.12 -7.08
CA GLY A 114 -7.10 -12.36 -5.89
C GLY A 114 -7.47 -12.99 -4.55
N GLY A 115 -6.92 -14.14 -4.29
CA GLY A 115 -6.76 -14.60 -2.92
C GLY A 115 -5.32 -14.28 -2.49
N SER A 116 -5.11 -13.17 -1.85
CA SER A 116 -3.77 -12.70 -1.44
C SER A 116 -2.97 -13.66 -0.55
N ASN A 117 -3.54 -14.83 -0.21
CA ASN A 117 -2.94 -15.83 0.66
C ASN A 117 -2.76 -17.20 -0.03
N ASN A 118 -3.03 -17.31 -1.32
CA ASN A 118 -2.89 -18.58 -2.04
C ASN A 118 -1.51 -18.72 -2.71
N VAL A 119 -0.49 -18.19 -2.07
CA VAL A 119 0.90 -18.51 -2.44
C VAL A 119 1.33 -19.66 -1.54
N ASP A 120 1.70 -20.78 -2.13
CA ASP A 120 2.32 -21.87 -1.40
C ASP A 120 3.64 -21.36 -0.79
N ALA A 121 3.71 -21.35 0.52
CA ALA A 121 4.86 -20.85 1.27
C ALA A 121 6.16 -21.63 0.97
N THR A 122 6.03 -22.85 0.43
CA THR A 122 7.16 -23.74 0.13
C THR A 122 7.70 -23.55 -1.28
N THR A 123 6.80 -23.34 -2.24
CA THR A 123 7.17 -23.26 -3.67
C THR A 123 7.13 -21.83 -4.23
N GLY A 124 6.47 -20.91 -3.54
CA GLY A 124 6.26 -19.53 -4.01
C GLY A 124 5.30 -19.42 -5.19
N PHE A 125 4.67 -20.52 -5.62
CA PHE A 125 3.70 -20.50 -6.71
C PHE A 125 2.31 -20.13 -6.23
N LEU A 126 1.56 -19.44 -7.10
CA LEU A 126 0.13 -19.18 -6.88
C LEU A 126 -0.63 -20.51 -6.94
N VAL A 127 -1.29 -20.86 -5.87
CA VAL A 127 -2.17 -22.03 -5.82
C VAL A 127 -3.57 -21.58 -6.27
N ALA A 128 -4.08 -22.17 -7.33
CA ALA A 128 -5.45 -21.95 -7.77
C ALA A 128 -6.42 -22.43 -6.68
N ASP A 129 -7.31 -21.54 -6.23
CA ASP A 129 -8.35 -21.92 -5.27
C ASP A 129 -9.35 -22.85 -5.94
N ASN A 130 -9.24 -24.13 -5.64
CA ASN A 130 -10.10 -25.19 -6.18
C ASN A 130 -11.49 -25.24 -5.54
N LYS A 131 -11.87 -24.26 -4.71
CA LYS A 131 -13.25 -24.05 -4.26
C LYS A 131 -14.08 -23.42 -5.37
N ALA A 132 -14.16 -24.21 -6.43
CA ALA A 132 -14.78 -23.93 -7.69
C ALA A 132 -16.26 -23.53 -7.59
N ILE A 133 -16.66 -22.83 -8.62
CA ILE A 133 -17.99 -22.39 -9.08
C ILE A 133 -18.29 -20.90 -8.77
N SER A 134 -17.57 -20.22 -7.95
CA SER A 134 -17.62 -18.76 -7.97
C SER A 134 -16.70 -18.24 -9.07
N ALA A 135 -17.23 -17.43 -9.99
CA ALA A 135 -16.45 -16.80 -11.05
C ALA A 135 -15.15 -16.22 -10.48
N GLN A 136 -14.01 -16.62 -11.05
CA GLN A 136 -12.70 -16.13 -10.63
C GLN A 136 -12.67 -14.61 -10.73
N ARG A 137 -12.13 -13.98 -9.70
CA ARG A 137 -12.00 -12.52 -9.62
C ARG A 137 -10.55 -12.14 -9.64
N TYR A 138 -10.23 -11.14 -10.43
CA TYR A 138 -8.88 -10.61 -10.56
C TYR A 138 -8.81 -9.25 -9.88
N PRO A 139 -7.76 -8.97 -9.10
CA PRO A 139 -7.58 -7.68 -8.47
C PRO A 139 -7.16 -6.65 -9.53
N VAL A 140 -7.86 -5.54 -9.54
CA VAL A 140 -7.53 -4.36 -10.35
C VAL A 140 -7.23 -3.23 -9.38
N ASN A 141 -6.03 -2.70 -9.44
CA ASN A 141 -5.61 -1.60 -8.59
C ASN A 141 -5.98 -0.26 -9.26
N ILE A 142 -6.62 0.58 -8.50
CA ILE A 142 -7.11 1.88 -8.95
C ILE A 142 -6.50 2.94 -8.05
N VAL A 143 -5.88 3.93 -8.65
CA VAL A 143 -5.30 5.08 -7.96
C VAL A 143 -6.22 6.30 -8.11
N PHE A 144 -6.28 7.11 -7.09
CA PHE A 144 -7.05 8.35 -7.09
C PHE A 144 -6.32 9.46 -7.84
N ASP A 145 -7.03 10.26 -8.60
CA ASP A 145 -6.46 11.45 -9.23
C ASP A 145 -6.18 12.56 -8.21
N ASP A 146 -6.97 12.64 -7.15
CA ASP A 146 -6.86 13.67 -6.11
C ASP A 146 -6.92 13.03 -4.71
N VAL A 147 -5.73 12.82 -4.14
CA VAL A 147 -5.57 12.19 -2.82
C VAL A 147 -5.91 13.15 -1.68
N GLU A 148 -5.87 14.47 -1.90
CA GLU A 148 -6.16 15.46 -0.86
C GLU A 148 -7.62 15.40 -0.39
N ARG A 149 -8.51 14.97 -1.27
CA ARG A 149 -9.94 14.78 -0.95
C ARG A 149 -10.22 13.59 -0.03
N LEU A 150 -9.21 12.75 0.22
CA LEU A 150 -9.31 11.55 1.06
C LEU A 150 -9.00 11.81 2.54
N SER A 151 -8.82 13.05 2.96
CA SER A 151 -8.35 13.41 4.31
C SER A 151 -9.17 12.80 5.46
N ASN A 152 -10.43 12.45 5.23
CA ASN A 152 -11.34 11.89 6.23
C ASN A 152 -11.71 10.41 5.96
N VAL A 153 -11.09 9.77 4.98
CA VAL A 153 -11.39 8.37 4.63
C VAL A 153 -10.55 7.45 5.51
N ARG A 154 -11.19 6.44 6.07
CA ARG A 154 -10.51 5.40 6.84
C ARG A 154 -10.07 4.28 5.90
N PHE A 155 -8.87 3.76 6.15
CA PHE A 155 -8.38 2.60 5.40
C PHE A 155 -9.24 1.38 5.72
N GLY A 156 -9.57 0.61 4.66
CA GLY A 156 -10.49 -0.51 4.75
C GLY A 156 -11.96 -0.14 4.50
N SER A 157 -12.26 1.12 4.16
CA SER A 157 -13.60 1.52 3.72
C SER A 157 -13.98 0.81 2.42
N GLN A 158 -15.26 0.48 2.29
CA GLN A 158 -15.80 -0.09 1.06
C GLN A 158 -15.95 1.00 0.00
N ALA A 159 -15.79 0.58 -1.26
CA ALA A 159 -15.92 1.46 -2.42
C ALA A 159 -16.69 0.78 -3.53
N THR A 160 -17.56 1.52 -4.18
CA THR A 160 -18.20 1.13 -5.44
C THR A 160 -17.47 1.82 -6.59
N VAL A 161 -17.10 1.04 -7.60
CA VAL A 161 -16.29 1.49 -8.72
C VAL A 161 -17.03 1.29 -10.03
N ALA A 162 -17.08 2.32 -10.87
CA ALA A 162 -17.59 2.25 -12.24
C ALA A 162 -16.44 2.54 -13.22
N VAL A 163 -16.14 1.56 -14.07
CA VAL A 163 -15.10 1.66 -15.10
C VAL A 163 -15.75 2.05 -16.43
N TYR A 164 -15.26 3.10 -17.06
CA TYR A 164 -15.73 3.55 -18.37
C TYR A 164 -14.97 2.84 -19.48
N THR A 165 -15.69 2.05 -20.27
CA THR A 165 -15.14 1.39 -21.46
C THR A 165 -15.44 2.21 -22.72
N GLU A 166 -14.45 2.43 -23.57
CA GLU A 166 -14.48 3.37 -24.71
C GLU A 166 -15.60 3.16 -25.75
N LYS A 167 -16.43 2.15 -25.63
CA LYS A 167 -17.37 1.73 -26.68
C LYS A 167 -18.74 2.41 -26.67
N SER A 168 -19.09 3.25 -25.67
CA SER A 168 -20.44 3.83 -25.64
C SER A 168 -20.53 5.13 -24.85
N LYS A 169 -20.54 6.26 -25.55
CA LYS A 169 -20.84 7.59 -24.96
C LYS A 169 -22.20 7.64 -24.25
N PHE A 170 -23.16 6.83 -24.70
CA PHE A 170 -24.48 6.73 -24.09
C PHE A 170 -24.44 5.96 -22.77
N GLY A 171 -23.56 4.96 -22.66
CA GLY A 171 -23.32 4.21 -21.42
C GLY A 171 -22.64 5.06 -20.35
N GLU A 172 -21.74 5.96 -20.73
CA GLU A 172 -21.08 6.90 -19.82
C GLU A 172 -22.07 7.83 -19.13
N TRP A 173 -23.04 8.37 -19.87
CA TRP A 173 -24.06 9.26 -19.33
C TRP A 173 -24.98 8.54 -18.34
N LEU A 174 -25.44 7.33 -18.68
CA LEU A 174 -26.26 6.50 -17.77
C LEU A 174 -25.48 6.06 -16.52
N ALA A 175 -24.22 5.67 -16.68
CA ALA A 175 -23.39 5.27 -15.56
C ALA A 175 -23.11 6.43 -14.60
N SER A 176 -22.86 7.63 -15.13
CA SER A 176 -22.68 8.84 -14.32
C SER A 176 -23.93 9.17 -13.50
N ILE A 177 -25.12 9.10 -14.08
CA ILE A 177 -26.38 9.30 -13.34
C ILE A 177 -26.53 8.24 -12.26
N TRP A 178 -26.27 6.96 -12.58
CA TRP A 178 -26.38 5.85 -11.63
C TRP A 178 -25.42 6.00 -10.46
N MET A 179 -24.19 6.44 -10.71
CA MET A 179 -23.20 6.69 -9.66
C MET A 179 -23.62 7.85 -8.74
N HIS A 180 -24.25 8.88 -9.28
CA HIS A 180 -24.83 9.97 -8.47
C HIS A 180 -25.98 9.48 -7.60
N VAL A 181 -26.86 8.65 -8.14
CA VAL A 181 -27.98 8.05 -7.39
C VAL A 181 -27.46 7.13 -6.27
N LEU A 182 -26.49 6.28 -6.56
CA LEU A 182 -25.83 5.44 -5.55
C LEU A 182 -25.15 6.27 -4.47
N SER A 183 -24.46 7.34 -4.85
CA SER A 183 -23.80 8.25 -3.91
C SER A 183 -24.79 8.90 -2.94
N VAL A 184 -26.00 9.21 -3.38
CA VAL A 184 -27.06 9.72 -2.50
C VAL A 184 -27.66 8.60 -1.63
N TRP A 185 -27.74 7.38 -2.16
CA TRP A 185 -28.31 6.26 -1.41
C TRP A 185 -27.41 5.80 -0.26
N THR A 186 -26.09 5.86 -0.41
CA THR A 186 -25.16 5.59 0.70
C THR A 186 -25.31 6.61 1.86
N TYR A 187 -26.03 7.71 1.64
CA TYR A 187 -26.35 8.68 2.70
C TYR A 187 -27.51 8.21 3.61
N VAL A 188 -28.35 7.31 3.13
CA VAL A 188 -29.61 6.88 3.81
C VAL A 188 -29.45 5.50 4.47
N SER A 189 -28.40 4.77 4.17
CA SER A 189 -28.09 3.44 4.74
C SER A 189 -27.10 3.53 5.88
#